data_87b52497f22b1ffac4bef2615db03255
#
_entry.id   87b52497f22b1ffac4bef2615db03255
#
_cell.length_a   1.000
_cell.length_b   1.000
_cell.length_c   1.000
_cell.angle_alpha   90.00
_cell.angle_beta   90.00
_cell.angle_gamma   90.00
#
_symmetry.space_group_name_H-M   'P 1'
#
loop_
_entity.id
_entity.type
_entity.pdbx_description
1 polymer ?
#
loop_
_entity_poly.entity_id
_entity_poly.type
_entity_poly.pdbx_seq_one_letter_code
_entity_poly.pdbx_strand_id
1 'polypeptide(L)'
;MAGATQHTGERTIDTPPHGEICMLVTVEGLDGSGKTTVWESLKEAYPDAVFTREPTESWYGEAVYRSINADDADPLAELFLYTADHADHLSRTVGPALEAGNPVVSDRYSDSRYAYQGVTLADRFDDAVAFVRSVHRPWTRPPDLTVYLDVDPETAAERSGKTNKFEQSAYLKRVQQNYERLIDATPGRFVRVDASQPPEQVLTDVREQLDAVL
;
A
#
# COMPACT_ATOMS: atom_id res chain seq x y z
N MET A 1 -43.99 9.73 46.96
CA MET A 1 -42.56 9.40 46.85
C MET A 1 -42.43 8.24 45.87
N ALA A 2 -42.03 8.51 44.65
CA ALA A 2 -41.85 7.49 43.61
C ALA A 2 -40.34 7.40 43.33
N GLY A 3 -39.76 6.25 43.66
CA GLY A 3 -38.34 5.96 43.44
C GLY A 3 -38.09 5.66 41.98
N ALA A 4 -37.25 6.42 41.34
CA ALA A 4 -36.76 6.14 40.02
C ALA A 4 -35.57 5.19 40.10
N THR A 5 -35.75 3.98 39.56
CA THR A 5 -34.71 2.97 39.41
C THR A 5 -33.95 3.29 38.12
N GLN A 6 -32.71 3.73 38.25
CA GLN A 6 -31.78 3.89 37.10
C GLN A 6 -31.24 2.49 36.73
N HIS A 7 -31.58 2.02 35.55
CA HIS A 7 -30.90 0.91 34.90
C HIS A 7 -29.64 1.45 34.24
N THR A 8 -28.48 1.26 34.86
CA THR A 8 -27.18 1.36 34.24
C THR A 8 -26.94 0.07 33.42
N GLY A 9 -27.25 0.11 32.12
CA GLY A 9 -26.85 -0.94 31.21
C GLY A 9 -25.35 -0.86 30.97
N GLU A 10 -24.56 -1.68 31.65
CA GLU A 10 -23.19 -1.99 31.24
C GLU A 10 -23.26 -2.65 29.87
N ARG A 11 -22.78 -1.92 28.84
CA ARG A 11 -22.44 -2.57 27.57
C ARG A 11 -21.18 -3.38 27.81
N THR A 12 -21.34 -4.68 27.98
CA THR A 12 -20.25 -5.64 27.81
C THR A 12 -19.74 -5.51 26.38
N ILE A 13 -18.54 -5.00 26.21
CA ILE A 13 -17.80 -5.10 24.95
C ILE A 13 -17.45 -6.59 24.86
N ASP A 14 -18.20 -7.34 24.06
CA ASP A 14 -17.83 -8.70 23.71
C ASP A 14 -16.49 -8.63 22.98
N THR A 15 -15.41 -8.96 23.68
CA THR A 15 -14.12 -9.22 23.06
C THR A 15 -14.32 -10.45 22.19
N PRO A 16 -14.06 -10.38 20.87
CA PRO A 16 -14.17 -11.56 20.01
C PRO A 16 -13.26 -12.66 20.57
N PRO A 17 -13.68 -13.94 20.51
CA PRO A 17 -12.85 -15.06 20.90
C PRO A 17 -11.52 -14.96 20.15
N HIS A 18 -10.41 -15.33 20.80
CA HIS A 18 -9.04 -15.30 20.29
C HIS A 18 -9.00 -15.69 18.80
N GLY A 19 -9.25 -14.70 17.94
CA GLY A 19 -9.39 -14.85 16.51
C GLY A 19 -8.02 -14.73 15.87
N GLU A 20 -7.85 -15.47 14.83
CA GLU A 20 -6.78 -15.36 13.86
C GLU A 20 -6.45 -13.90 13.62
N ILE A 21 -5.16 -13.54 13.73
CA ILE A 21 -4.71 -12.17 13.50
C ILE A 21 -4.92 -11.89 12.03
N CYS A 22 -5.96 -11.13 11.70
CA CYS A 22 -6.23 -10.75 10.34
C CYS A 22 -5.13 -9.86 9.80
N MET A 23 -4.51 -10.31 8.72
CA MET A 23 -3.32 -9.72 8.15
C MET A 23 -3.65 -8.66 7.10
N LEU A 24 -2.97 -7.53 7.18
CA LEU A 24 -2.87 -6.56 6.08
C LEU A 24 -1.58 -6.85 5.30
N VAL A 25 -1.74 -7.40 4.12
CA VAL A 25 -0.64 -7.66 3.17
C VAL A 25 -0.66 -6.60 2.07
N THR A 26 0.51 -6.09 1.71
CA THR A 26 0.64 -5.16 0.59
C THR A 26 1.59 -5.68 -0.47
N VAL A 27 1.26 -5.46 -1.73
CA VAL A 27 2.13 -5.76 -2.88
C VAL A 27 2.72 -4.44 -3.37
N GLU A 28 4.01 -4.30 -3.27
CA GLU A 28 4.75 -3.08 -3.55
C GLU A 28 5.84 -3.31 -4.62
N GLY A 29 6.35 -2.24 -5.20
CA GLY A 29 7.41 -2.27 -6.22
C GLY A 29 7.30 -1.15 -7.23
N LEU A 30 8.23 -1.11 -8.17
CA LEU A 30 8.29 -0.08 -9.21
C LEU A 30 7.11 -0.20 -10.21
N ASP A 31 6.77 0.91 -10.89
CA ASP A 31 5.90 0.84 -12.08
C ASP A 31 6.55 -0.09 -13.11
N GLY A 32 5.77 -1.06 -13.61
CA GLY A 32 6.29 -2.10 -14.50
C GLY A 32 6.86 -3.35 -13.80
N SER A 33 6.85 -3.43 -12.45
CA SER A 33 7.28 -4.65 -11.75
C SER A 33 6.31 -5.82 -11.81
N GLY A 34 5.09 -5.65 -12.35
CA GLY A 34 4.11 -6.71 -12.50
C GLY A 34 3.10 -6.84 -11.35
N LYS A 35 3.04 -5.88 -10.42
CA LYS A 35 2.12 -5.90 -9.25
C LYS A 35 0.68 -6.22 -9.62
N THR A 36 0.10 -5.51 -10.57
CA THR A 36 -1.30 -5.70 -10.96
C THR A 36 -1.56 -7.10 -11.49
N THR A 37 -0.64 -7.67 -12.27
CA THR A 37 -0.76 -9.04 -12.80
C THR A 37 -0.76 -10.06 -11.66
N VAL A 38 0.17 -9.92 -10.72
CA VAL A 38 0.23 -10.77 -9.52
C VAL A 38 -1.03 -10.62 -8.69
N TRP A 39 -1.42 -9.38 -8.37
CA TRP A 39 -2.57 -9.08 -7.53
C TRP A 39 -3.89 -9.62 -8.12
N GLU A 40 -4.12 -9.48 -9.44
CA GLU A 40 -5.28 -10.06 -10.10
C GLU A 40 -5.29 -11.60 -10.03
N SER A 41 -4.13 -12.24 -10.18
CA SER A 41 -4.02 -13.69 -10.09
C SER A 41 -4.21 -14.24 -8.67
N LEU A 42 -3.91 -13.43 -7.64
CA LEU A 42 -4.11 -13.82 -6.24
C LEU A 42 -5.59 -13.84 -5.83
N LYS A 43 -6.45 -13.05 -6.47
CA LYS A 43 -7.89 -13.01 -6.16
C LYS A 43 -8.58 -14.37 -6.28
N GLU A 44 -8.17 -15.15 -7.28
CA GLU A 44 -8.74 -16.48 -7.48
C GLU A 44 -8.26 -17.48 -6.43
N ALA A 45 -7.04 -17.27 -5.91
CA ALA A 45 -6.41 -18.17 -4.96
C ALA A 45 -6.88 -17.94 -3.51
N TYR A 46 -7.24 -16.69 -3.16
CA TYR A 46 -7.61 -16.27 -1.80
C TYR A 46 -9.00 -15.61 -1.79
N PRO A 47 -10.09 -16.36 -2.05
CA PRO A 47 -11.44 -15.80 -2.20
C PRO A 47 -11.99 -15.18 -0.91
N ASP A 48 -11.46 -15.55 0.25
CA ASP A 48 -11.88 -15.02 1.55
C ASP A 48 -11.15 -13.71 1.92
N ALA A 49 -10.11 -13.32 1.17
CA ALA A 49 -9.40 -12.06 1.37
C ALA A 49 -10.08 -10.90 0.64
N VAL A 50 -10.02 -9.71 1.24
CA VAL A 50 -10.46 -8.46 0.61
C VAL A 50 -9.32 -7.90 -0.24
N PHE A 51 -9.52 -7.88 -1.55
CA PHE A 51 -8.57 -7.32 -2.51
C PHE A 51 -8.89 -5.87 -2.79
N THR A 52 -7.91 -5.00 -2.60
CA THR A 52 -8.03 -3.56 -2.79
C THR A 52 -6.75 -2.96 -3.37
N ARG A 53 -6.77 -1.66 -3.70
CA ARG A 53 -5.60 -0.96 -4.27
C ARG A 53 -5.64 0.53 -3.98
N GLU A 54 -4.50 1.19 -4.18
CA GLU A 54 -4.35 2.63 -4.12
C GLU A 54 -3.60 3.17 -5.36
N PRO A 55 -4.07 4.29 -5.96
CA PRO A 55 -5.27 5.04 -5.59
C PRO A 55 -6.55 4.23 -5.74
N THR A 56 -7.55 4.52 -4.89
CA THR A 56 -8.84 3.82 -4.89
C THR A 56 -9.74 4.29 -6.05
N GLU A 57 -10.89 3.66 -6.22
CA GLU A 57 -11.95 4.11 -7.15
C GLU A 57 -12.89 5.15 -6.50
N SER A 58 -12.55 5.66 -5.32
CA SER A 58 -13.31 6.71 -4.64
C SER A 58 -13.14 8.06 -5.33
N TRP A 59 -13.97 9.04 -4.92
CA TRP A 59 -13.82 10.43 -5.37
C TRP A 59 -12.38 10.96 -5.07
N TYR A 60 -11.77 10.55 -3.97
CA TYR A 60 -10.40 10.96 -3.62
C TYR A 60 -9.38 10.34 -4.58
N GLY A 61 -9.51 9.04 -4.88
CA GLY A 61 -8.66 8.37 -5.85
C GLY A 61 -8.82 8.92 -7.27
N GLU A 62 -10.04 9.29 -7.69
CA GLU A 62 -10.25 10.01 -8.94
C GLU A 62 -9.51 11.35 -8.98
N ALA A 63 -9.49 12.10 -7.86
CA ALA A 63 -8.74 13.35 -7.77
C ALA A 63 -7.23 13.11 -7.89
N VAL A 64 -6.70 12.03 -7.30
CA VAL A 64 -5.31 11.60 -7.49
C VAL A 64 -5.02 11.32 -8.96
N TYR A 65 -5.86 10.53 -9.65
CA TYR A 65 -5.67 10.23 -11.08
C TYR A 65 -5.70 11.49 -11.96
N ARG A 66 -6.53 12.47 -11.64
CA ARG A 66 -6.53 13.76 -12.34
C ARG A 66 -5.25 14.54 -12.10
N SER A 67 -4.73 14.55 -10.85
CA SER A 67 -3.47 15.23 -10.51
C SER A 67 -2.29 14.62 -11.24
N ILE A 68 -2.14 13.29 -11.23
CA ILE A 68 -1.05 12.58 -11.93
C ILE A 68 -1.00 12.90 -13.43
N ASN A 69 -2.15 13.19 -14.05
CA ASN A 69 -2.25 13.49 -15.48
C ASN A 69 -2.25 15.00 -15.80
N ALA A 70 -2.08 15.87 -14.81
CA ALA A 70 -2.03 17.30 -14.97
C ALA A 70 -0.56 17.77 -15.02
N ASP A 71 -0.21 18.51 -16.07
CA ASP A 71 1.18 18.99 -16.26
C ASP A 71 1.59 20.05 -15.23
N ASP A 72 0.63 20.69 -14.57
CA ASP A 72 0.82 21.78 -13.61
C ASP A 72 0.50 21.39 -12.16
N ALA A 73 0.35 20.09 -11.88
CA ALA A 73 0.06 19.62 -10.53
C ALA A 73 1.19 19.94 -9.55
N ASP A 74 0.85 20.59 -8.44
CA ASP A 74 1.81 20.82 -7.36
C ASP A 74 2.10 19.51 -6.60
N PRO A 75 3.37 19.07 -6.49
CA PRO A 75 3.71 17.78 -5.85
C PRO A 75 3.28 17.68 -4.40
N LEU A 76 3.23 18.79 -3.66
CA LEU A 76 2.78 18.77 -2.27
C LEU A 76 1.25 18.65 -2.18
N ALA A 77 0.51 19.34 -3.07
CA ALA A 77 -0.94 19.17 -3.16
C ALA A 77 -1.29 17.74 -3.57
N GLU A 78 -0.56 17.15 -4.51
CA GLU A 78 -0.72 15.76 -4.92
C GLU A 78 -0.51 14.79 -3.75
N LEU A 79 0.53 14.99 -2.92
CA LEU A 79 0.71 14.20 -1.70
C LEU A 79 -0.54 14.24 -0.82
N PHE A 80 -1.17 15.40 -0.65
CA PHE A 80 -2.38 15.50 0.19
C PHE A 80 -3.60 14.84 -0.44
N LEU A 81 -3.72 14.81 -1.77
CA LEU A 81 -4.75 14.01 -2.44
C LEU A 81 -4.56 12.52 -2.17
N TYR A 82 -3.35 12.00 -2.33
CA TYR A 82 -3.02 10.62 -1.96
C TYR A 82 -3.28 10.34 -0.48
N THR A 83 -2.97 11.29 0.39
CA THR A 83 -3.19 11.15 1.84
C THR A 83 -4.68 11.08 2.18
N ALA A 84 -5.50 11.89 1.50
CA ALA A 84 -6.96 11.86 1.67
C ALA A 84 -7.56 10.55 1.16
N ASP A 85 -7.14 10.07 -0.02
CA ASP A 85 -7.56 8.78 -0.56
C ASP A 85 -7.21 7.63 0.40
N HIS A 86 -5.99 7.63 0.94
CA HIS A 86 -5.55 6.63 1.92
C HIS A 86 -6.39 6.66 3.20
N ALA A 87 -6.71 7.84 3.72
CA ALA A 87 -7.53 7.97 4.93
C ALA A 87 -8.96 7.43 4.71
N ASP A 88 -9.57 7.72 3.56
CA ASP A 88 -10.87 7.19 3.17
C ASP A 88 -10.81 5.67 2.99
N HIS A 89 -9.77 5.16 2.33
CA HIS A 89 -9.54 3.73 2.11
C HIS A 89 -9.41 2.96 3.43
N LEU A 90 -8.64 3.50 4.39
CA LEU A 90 -8.53 2.91 5.73
C LEU A 90 -9.88 2.82 6.44
N SER A 91 -10.67 3.90 6.39
CA SER A 91 -11.94 3.98 7.13
C SER A 91 -13.08 3.18 6.51
N ARG A 92 -13.09 3.03 5.17
CA ARG A 92 -14.20 2.40 4.46
C ARG A 92 -13.94 0.97 4.02
N THR A 93 -12.70 0.58 3.85
CA THR A 93 -12.35 -0.73 3.29
C THR A 93 -11.44 -1.52 4.21
N VAL A 94 -10.24 -1.03 4.50
CA VAL A 94 -9.21 -1.80 5.20
C VAL A 94 -9.63 -2.08 6.66
N GLY A 95 -10.01 -1.03 7.40
CA GLY A 95 -10.41 -1.17 8.81
C GLY A 95 -11.58 -2.13 8.98
N PRO A 96 -12.75 -1.88 8.33
CA PRO A 96 -13.91 -2.75 8.42
C PRO A 96 -13.65 -4.20 8.01
N ALA A 97 -12.82 -4.45 6.97
CA ALA A 97 -12.47 -5.80 6.56
C ALA A 97 -11.71 -6.55 7.65
N LEU A 98 -10.66 -5.93 8.19
CA LEU A 98 -9.86 -6.51 9.26
C LEU A 98 -10.65 -6.70 10.57
N GLU A 99 -11.55 -5.76 10.91
CA GLU A 99 -12.45 -5.88 12.06
C GLU A 99 -13.47 -7.01 11.88
N ALA A 100 -13.87 -7.31 10.66
CA ALA A 100 -14.75 -8.42 10.32
C ALA A 100 -14.04 -9.79 10.27
N GLY A 101 -12.73 -9.82 10.46
CA GLY A 101 -11.96 -11.04 10.43
C GLY A 101 -11.50 -11.43 9.01
N ASN A 102 -11.54 -10.54 8.03
CA ASN A 102 -11.12 -10.82 6.66
C ASN A 102 -9.70 -10.28 6.42
N PRO A 103 -8.76 -11.09 5.91
CA PRO A 103 -7.46 -10.60 5.47
C PRO A 103 -7.61 -9.58 4.34
N VAL A 104 -6.67 -8.64 4.26
CA VAL A 104 -6.66 -7.61 3.21
C VAL A 104 -5.39 -7.71 2.39
N VAL A 105 -5.51 -7.74 1.06
CA VAL A 105 -4.38 -7.69 0.11
C VAL A 105 -4.51 -6.43 -0.76
N SER A 106 -3.58 -5.50 -0.59
CA SER A 106 -3.59 -4.22 -1.32
C SER A 106 -2.49 -4.14 -2.37
N ASP A 107 -2.86 -3.82 -3.64
CA ASP A 107 -1.90 -3.36 -4.65
C ASP A 107 -1.57 -1.90 -4.34
N ARG A 108 -0.35 -1.65 -3.84
CA ARG A 108 0.11 -0.39 -3.26
C ARG A 108 -0.58 -0.02 -1.94
N TYR A 109 0.17 0.70 -1.15
CA TYR A 109 -0.26 1.22 0.14
C TYR A 109 0.66 2.38 0.57
N SER A 110 0.80 2.64 1.86
CA SER A 110 1.62 3.74 2.39
C SER A 110 3.09 3.73 1.93
N ASP A 111 3.69 2.55 1.70
CA ASP A 111 5.09 2.44 1.27
C ASP A 111 5.31 3.00 -0.13
N SER A 112 4.35 2.83 -1.05
CA SER A 112 4.36 3.50 -2.35
C SER A 112 4.47 5.01 -2.20
N ARG A 113 3.68 5.63 -1.31
CA ARG A 113 3.75 7.08 -1.08
C ARG A 113 5.10 7.51 -0.52
N TYR A 114 5.63 6.78 0.45
CA TYR A 114 6.95 7.09 1.00
C TYR A 114 8.03 7.04 -0.07
N ALA A 115 7.97 6.04 -0.95
CA ALA A 115 8.95 5.86 -2.02
C ALA A 115 8.79 6.91 -3.14
N TYR A 116 7.59 7.07 -3.70
CA TYR A 116 7.32 7.91 -4.87
C TYR A 116 7.28 9.39 -4.52
N GLN A 117 6.47 9.81 -3.55
CA GLN A 117 6.41 11.22 -3.14
C GLN A 117 7.70 11.65 -2.43
N GLY A 118 8.47 10.73 -1.87
CA GLY A 118 9.83 11.00 -1.42
C GLY A 118 10.76 11.45 -2.55
N VAL A 119 10.51 11.02 -3.80
CA VAL A 119 11.25 11.53 -4.98
C VAL A 119 10.69 12.86 -5.46
N THR A 120 9.37 13.00 -5.61
CA THR A 120 8.76 14.21 -6.18
C THR A 120 8.91 15.42 -5.27
N LEU A 121 9.09 15.22 -3.97
CA LEU A 121 9.26 16.27 -2.97
C LEU A 121 10.73 16.51 -2.54
N ALA A 122 11.69 15.81 -3.16
CA ALA A 122 13.10 15.87 -2.76
C ALA A 122 13.72 17.28 -2.86
N ASP A 123 13.23 18.12 -3.76
CA ASP A 123 13.70 19.49 -3.89
C ASP A 123 13.05 20.47 -2.88
N ARG A 124 12.06 20.02 -2.12
CA ARG A 124 11.32 20.84 -1.14
C ARG A 124 11.68 20.52 0.31
N PHE A 125 12.18 19.32 0.58
CA PHE A 125 12.47 18.84 1.94
C PHE A 125 13.81 18.12 1.96
N ASP A 126 14.64 18.40 2.96
CA ASP A 126 15.95 17.75 3.15
C ASP A 126 15.84 16.23 3.27
N ASP A 127 14.80 15.73 3.93
CA ASP A 127 14.40 14.31 3.93
C ASP A 127 12.91 14.19 3.61
N ALA A 128 12.59 14.17 2.32
CA ALA A 128 11.21 14.06 1.84
C ALA A 128 10.54 12.74 2.25
N VAL A 129 11.28 11.63 2.33
CA VAL A 129 10.75 10.35 2.82
C VAL A 129 10.32 10.45 4.28
N ALA A 130 11.16 11.03 5.12
CA ALA A 130 10.83 11.25 6.52
C ALA A 130 9.63 12.19 6.69
N PHE A 131 9.55 13.25 5.87
CA PHE A 131 8.40 14.17 5.86
C PHE A 131 7.11 13.42 5.51
N VAL A 132 7.06 12.69 4.39
CA VAL A 132 5.87 11.94 3.94
C VAL A 132 5.46 10.89 5.01
N ARG A 133 6.42 10.18 5.58
CA ARG A 133 6.15 9.25 6.69
C ARG A 133 5.56 9.95 7.91
N SER A 134 6.03 11.15 8.25
CA SER A 134 5.53 11.91 9.40
C SER A 134 4.06 12.31 9.26
N VAL A 135 3.62 12.60 8.03
CA VAL A 135 2.21 12.91 7.72
C VAL A 135 1.29 11.70 7.96
N HIS A 136 1.77 10.50 7.66
CA HIS A 136 0.97 9.27 7.74
C HIS A 136 1.06 8.57 9.11
N ARG A 137 2.25 8.57 9.73
CA ARG A 137 2.56 7.80 10.95
C ARG A 137 1.53 7.90 12.09
N PRO A 138 0.89 9.07 12.37
CA PRO A 138 -0.02 9.17 13.51
C PRO A 138 -1.31 8.36 13.38
N TRP A 139 -1.69 7.94 12.17
CA TRP A 139 -3.02 7.37 11.89
C TRP A 139 -3.03 6.20 10.89
N THR A 140 -1.97 6.02 10.12
CA THR A 140 -1.85 4.88 9.18
C THR A 140 -1.59 3.59 9.94
N ARG A 141 -2.36 2.55 9.65
CA ARG A 141 -2.05 1.18 10.06
C ARG A 141 -0.87 0.66 9.23
N PRO A 142 0.26 0.26 9.84
CA PRO A 142 1.34 -0.39 9.09
C PRO A 142 0.86 -1.73 8.50
N PRO A 143 1.32 -2.13 7.31
CA PRO A 143 1.15 -3.49 6.83
C PRO A 143 1.82 -4.49 7.78
N ASP A 144 1.21 -5.67 7.90
CA ASP A 144 1.80 -6.79 8.64
C ASP A 144 2.88 -7.48 7.79
N LEU A 145 2.65 -7.56 6.47
CA LEU A 145 3.61 -8.05 5.47
C LEU A 145 3.59 -7.15 4.23
N THR A 146 4.76 -6.83 3.70
CA THR A 146 4.92 -6.18 2.40
C THR A 146 5.70 -7.09 1.47
N VAL A 147 5.06 -7.56 0.42
CA VAL A 147 5.71 -8.28 -0.68
C VAL A 147 6.25 -7.25 -1.67
N TYR A 148 7.57 -7.10 -1.71
CA TYR A 148 8.25 -6.18 -2.61
C TYR A 148 8.69 -6.91 -3.87
N LEU A 149 8.08 -6.57 -5.00
CA LEU A 149 8.45 -7.08 -6.32
C LEU A 149 9.68 -6.33 -6.83
N ASP A 150 10.83 -6.95 -6.64
CA ASP A 150 12.13 -6.37 -6.97
C ASP A 150 12.47 -6.61 -8.44
N VAL A 151 12.68 -5.53 -9.17
CA VAL A 151 13.08 -5.56 -10.58
C VAL A 151 13.99 -4.37 -10.87
N ASP A 152 14.95 -4.57 -11.78
CA ASP A 152 15.81 -3.50 -12.25
C ASP A 152 15.02 -2.32 -12.82
N PRO A 153 15.35 -1.06 -12.47
CA PRO A 153 14.65 0.14 -12.94
C PRO A 153 14.59 0.30 -14.45
N GLU A 154 15.58 -0.18 -15.19
CA GLU A 154 15.59 -0.13 -16.67
C GLU A 154 14.53 -1.10 -17.22
N THR A 155 14.50 -2.33 -16.72
CA THR A 155 13.49 -3.34 -17.03
C THR A 155 12.08 -2.86 -16.64
N ALA A 156 11.92 -2.25 -15.48
CA ALA A 156 10.65 -1.68 -15.03
C ALA A 156 10.18 -0.56 -15.97
N ALA A 157 11.07 0.36 -16.36
CA ALA A 157 10.77 1.45 -17.29
C ALA A 157 10.35 0.92 -18.68
N GLU A 158 11.00 -0.15 -19.17
CA GLU A 158 10.63 -0.79 -20.43
C GLU A 158 9.22 -1.42 -20.38
N ARG A 159 8.92 -2.12 -19.30
CA ARG A 159 7.62 -2.77 -19.09
C ARG A 159 6.48 -1.76 -18.87
N SER A 160 6.77 -0.58 -18.32
CA SER A 160 5.76 0.45 -18.06
C SER A 160 5.22 1.13 -19.32
N GLY A 161 5.89 0.98 -20.49
CA GLY A 161 5.43 1.49 -21.80
C GLY A 161 5.49 3.01 -21.96
N LYS A 162 6.11 3.75 -21.03
CA LYS A 162 6.23 5.21 -21.10
C LYS A 162 7.28 5.63 -22.15
N THR A 163 7.02 6.72 -22.86
CA THR A 163 7.76 7.15 -24.05
C THR A 163 9.20 7.58 -23.81
N ASN A 164 9.54 8.08 -22.62
CA ASN A 164 10.91 8.52 -22.29
C ASN A 164 11.56 7.52 -21.29
N LYS A 165 12.13 6.44 -21.83
CA LYS A 165 12.72 5.36 -21.03
C LYS A 165 13.86 5.82 -20.10
N PHE A 166 14.72 6.75 -20.55
CA PHE A 166 15.88 7.17 -19.74
C PHE A 166 15.48 8.04 -18.54
N GLU A 167 14.58 9.00 -18.74
CA GLU A 167 14.07 9.82 -17.63
C GLU A 167 13.26 8.96 -16.65
N GLN A 168 12.46 8.02 -17.17
CA GLN A 168 11.69 7.10 -16.37
C GLN A 168 12.59 6.17 -15.54
N SER A 169 13.64 5.61 -16.14
CA SER A 169 14.59 4.74 -15.43
C SER A 169 15.33 5.51 -14.32
N ALA A 170 15.79 6.73 -14.58
CA ALA A 170 16.44 7.57 -13.57
C ALA A 170 15.49 7.90 -12.39
N TYR A 171 14.23 8.18 -12.70
CA TYR A 171 13.20 8.41 -11.68
C TYR A 171 12.94 7.14 -10.86
N LEU A 172 12.71 6.01 -11.52
CA LEU A 172 12.45 4.73 -10.85
C LEU A 172 13.64 4.26 -10.02
N LYS A 173 14.87 4.56 -10.41
CA LYS A 173 16.06 4.29 -9.61
C LYS A 173 16.04 5.05 -8.26
N ARG A 174 15.59 6.30 -8.26
CA ARG A 174 15.42 7.07 -7.02
C ARG A 174 14.28 6.50 -6.16
N VAL A 175 13.18 6.07 -6.79
CA VAL A 175 12.08 5.39 -6.08
C VAL A 175 12.58 4.07 -5.45
N GLN A 176 13.35 3.27 -6.19
CA GLN A 176 13.95 2.04 -5.66
C GLN A 176 14.85 2.34 -4.44
N GLN A 177 15.70 3.36 -4.52
CA GLN A 177 16.54 3.77 -3.38
C GLN A 177 15.70 4.12 -2.13
N ASN A 178 14.53 4.73 -2.31
CA ASN A 178 13.63 4.99 -1.21
C ASN A 178 13.01 3.69 -0.65
N TYR A 179 12.62 2.73 -1.52
CA TYR A 179 12.18 1.41 -1.04
C TYR A 179 13.28 0.70 -0.25
N GLU A 180 14.55 0.74 -0.71
CA GLU A 180 15.68 0.17 0.04
C GLU A 180 15.78 0.78 1.45
N ARG A 181 15.67 2.10 1.58
CA ARG A 181 15.64 2.78 2.89
C ARG A 181 14.49 2.30 3.79
N LEU A 182 13.31 2.01 3.22
CA LEU A 182 12.15 1.49 3.96
C LEU A 182 12.37 0.05 4.42
N ILE A 183 12.94 -0.78 3.55
CA ILE A 183 13.28 -2.18 3.82
C ILE A 183 14.32 -2.25 4.94
N ASP A 184 15.40 -1.47 4.83
CA ASP A 184 16.46 -1.42 5.85
C ASP A 184 15.93 -0.94 7.22
N ALA A 185 14.95 -0.03 7.21
CA ALA A 185 14.34 0.47 8.44
C ALA A 185 13.38 -0.51 9.12
N THR A 186 12.83 -1.50 8.37
CA THR A 186 11.85 -2.47 8.87
C THR A 186 12.02 -3.85 8.21
N PRO A 187 13.20 -4.50 8.36
CA PRO A 187 13.55 -5.71 7.59
C PRO A 187 12.61 -6.90 7.83
N GLY A 188 12.01 -7.01 9.01
CA GLY A 188 11.08 -8.11 9.34
C GLY A 188 9.69 -8.00 8.70
N ARG A 189 9.37 -6.86 8.07
CA ARG A 189 8.06 -6.61 7.44
C ARG A 189 8.08 -6.86 5.92
N PHE A 190 9.22 -6.72 5.28
CA PHE A 190 9.36 -6.88 3.84
C PHE A 190 9.88 -8.26 3.46
N VAL A 191 9.25 -8.83 2.43
CA VAL A 191 9.77 -9.98 1.70
C VAL A 191 10.05 -9.55 0.26
N ARG A 192 11.25 -9.85 -0.23
CA ARG A 192 11.62 -9.59 -1.63
C ARG A 192 11.25 -10.79 -2.48
N VAL A 193 10.65 -10.51 -3.63
CA VAL A 193 10.42 -11.46 -4.69
C VAL A 193 11.08 -10.95 -5.97
N ASP A 194 11.92 -11.76 -6.58
CA ASP A 194 12.57 -11.42 -7.85
C ASP A 194 11.55 -11.37 -8.98
N ALA A 195 11.16 -10.15 -9.36
CA ALA A 195 10.20 -9.89 -10.42
C ALA A 195 10.84 -9.81 -11.83
N SER A 196 12.11 -10.14 -11.96
CA SER A 196 12.77 -10.35 -13.26
C SER A 196 12.40 -11.68 -13.89
N GLN A 197 11.98 -12.65 -13.09
CA GLN A 197 11.58 -14.01 -13.48
C GLN A 197 10.30 -14.02 -14.35
N PRO A 198 9.98 -15.18 -14.98
CA PRO A 198 8.70 -15.35 -15.65
C PRO A 198 7.50 -15.12 -14.71
N PRO A 199 6.40 -14.53 -15.20
CA PRO A 199 5.25 -14.18 -14.34
C PRO A 199 4.69 -15.32 -13.49
N GLU A 200 4.70 -16.55 -14.02
CA GLU A 200 4.23 -17.75 -13.32
C GLU A 200 5.12 -18.07 -12.10
N GLN A 201 6.44 -17.88 -12.23
CA GLN A 201 7.36 -18.10 -11.12
C GLN A 201 7.21 -17.02 -10.06
N VAL A 202 7.11 -15.75 -10.48
CA VAL A 202 6.84 -14.63 -9.57
C VAL A 202 5.56 -14.87 -8.77
N LEU A 203 4.49 -15.33 -9.43
CA LEU A 203 3.24 -15.66 -8.76
C LEU A 203 3.40 -16.80 -7.75
N THR A 204 4.16 -17.84 -8.11
CA THR A 204 4.47 -18.96 -7.20
C THR A 204 5.20 -18.46 -5.97
N ASP A 205 6.27 -17.68 -6.15
CA ASP A 205 7.08 -17.16 -5.06
C ASP A 205 6.27 -16.23 -4.13
N VAL A 206 5.37 -15.41 -4.69
CA VAL A 206 4.45 -14.57 -3.91
C VAL A 206 3.46 -15.43 -3.12
N ARG A 207 2.88 -16.45 -3.72
CA ARG A 207 1.93 -17.36 -3.04
C ARG A 207 2.57 -18.06 -1.86
N GLU A 208 3.81 -18.54 -1.99
CA GLU A 208 4.55 -19.14 -0.87
C GLU A 208 4.67 -18.21 0.35
N GLN A 209 4.78 -16.90 0.10
CA GLN A 209 4.82 -15.90 1.18
C GLN A 209 3.45 -15.65 1.80
N LEU A 210 2.39 -15.65 0.98
CA LEU A 210 1.03 -15.43 1.45
C LEU A 210 0.47 -16.65 2.18
N ASP A 211 0.72 -17.86 1.70
CA ASP A 211 0.27 -19.12 2.34
C ASP A 211 0.81 -19.27 3.78
N ALA A 212 1.88 -18.57 4.12
CA ALA A 212 2.43 -18.57 5.46
C ALA A 212 1.68 -17.64 6.44
N VAL A 213 0.81 -16.72 5.92
CA VAL A 213 0.21 -15.65 6.71
C VAL A 213 -1.30 -15.45 6.48
N LEU A 214 -1.87 -15.97 5.39
CA LEU A 214 -3.31 -15.95 5.08
C LEU A 214 -3.93 -17.32 5.29
#